data_fada193a373a3fd68d98c1ada63ec085
#
_entry.id   fada193a373a3fd68d98c1ada63ec085
#
_cell.length_a   1.000
_cell.length_b   1.000
_cell.length_c   1.000
_cell.angle_alpha   90.00
_cell.angle_beta   90.00
_cell.angle_gamma   90.00
#
_symmetry.space_group_name_H-M   'P 1'
#
loop_
_entity.id
_entity.type
_entity.pdbx_description
1 polymer ?
#
loop_
_entity_poly.entity_id
_entity_poly.type
_entity_poly.pdbx_seq_one_letter_code
_entity_poly.pdbx_strand_id
1 'polypeptide(L)'
;MKINNPIISGAAALPTIIIIAMIILLAGIGAASSGFVENLISYSELESKKALFAAEAGAKDAFKRIGRNKNCNTDAPITCASYSIGVGDATSTITVSGGNNKTILSSGQVGSIEVRIQVEVYFDQNNKVIQSSWKQLE
;
A
#
# COMPACT_ATOMS: atom_id res chain seq x y z
N MET A 1 -76.95 15.49 -25.78
CA MET A 1 -76.32 15.63 -24.47
C MET A 1 -74.80 15.54 -24.65
N LYS A 2 -74.07 16.66 -24.59
CA LYS A 2 -72.67 16.74 -24.88
C LYS A 2 -71.93 16.74 -23.58
N ILE A 3 -71.26 15.67 -23.23
CA ILE A 3 -70.43 15.55 -22.01
C ILE A 3 -69.12 16.24 -22.31
N ASN A 4 -68.96 17.45 -21.81
CA ASN A 4 -67.65 18.10 -21.79
C ASN A 4 -66.80 17.46 -20.71
N ASN A 5 -65.85 16.63 -21.07
CA ASN A 5 -64.81 16.19 -20.20
C ASN A 5 -63.83 17.35 -19.95
N PRO A 6 -63.66 17.84 -18.72
CA PRO A 6 -62.64 18.83 -18.45
C PRO A 6 -61.25 18.20 -18.58
N ILE A 7 -60.39 18.83 -19.36
CA ILE A 7 -58.98 18.49 -19.53
C ILE A 7 -58.26 18.80 -18.21
N ILE A 8 -58.23 17.84 -17.29
CA ILE A 8 -57.45 17.91 -16.01
C ILE A 8 -56.14 17.16 -16.16
N SER A 9 -55.64 16.96 -17.36
CA SER A 9 -54.43 16.14 -17.59
C SER A 9 -53.11 16.90 -17.45
N GLY A 10 -53.09 18.23 -17.30
CA GLY A 10 -51.82 18.99 -17.23
C GLY A 10 -51.30 19.22 -15.83
N ALA A 11 -52.14 19.30 -14.83
CA ALA A 11 -51.75 19.68 -13.48
C ALA A 11 -51.06 18.55 -12.66
N ALA A 12 -51.35 17.29 -13.00
CA ALA A 12 -50.73 16.13 -12.35
C ALA A 12 -49.37 15.74 -12.95
N ALA A 13 -49.04 16.20 -14.15
CA ALA A 13 -47.79 15.87 -14.84
C ALA A 13 -46.57 16.59 -14.20
N LEU A 14 -46.75 17.83 -13.75
CA LEU A 14 -45.66 18.61 -13.14
C LEU A 14 -45.08 17.96 -11.85
N PRO A 15 -45.85 17.55 -10.86
CA PRO A 15 -45.30 16.90 -9.66
C PRO A 15 -44.68 15.55 -9.96
N THR A 16 -45.19 14.77 -10.92
CA THR A 16 -44.56 13.48 -11.29
C THR A 16 -43.20 13.66 -11.94
N ILE A 17 -43.00 14.66 -12.79
CA ILE A 17 -41.73 14.99 -13.43
C ILE A 17 -40.70 15.39 -12.33
N ILE A 18 -41.10 16.21 -11.38
CA ILE A 18 -40.22 16.65 -10.27
C ILE A 18 -39.77 15.44 -9.41
N ILE A 19 -40.70 14.54 -9.09
CA ILE A 19 -40.38 13.33 -8.32
C ILE A 19 -39.40 12.44 -9.08
N ILE A 20 -39.64 12.21 -10.37
CA ILE A 20 -38.75 11.41 -11.20
C ILE A 20 -37.34 12.06 -11.29
N ALA A 21 -37.28 13.38 -11.50
CA ALA A 21 -36.03 14.12 -11.55
C ALA A 21 -35.24 14.01 -10.23
N MET A 22 -35.93 14.10 -9.09
CA MET A 22 -35.30 13.89 -7.77
C MET A 22 -34.75 12.49 -7.60
N ILE A 23 -35.49 11.46 -8.02
CA ILE A 23 -35.03 10.07 -7.93
C ILE A 23 -33.78 9.85 -8.77
N ILE A 24 -33.77 10.36 -10.01
CA ILE A 24 -32.62 10.27 -10.91
C ILE A 24 -31.39 11.01 -10.31
N LEU A 25 -31.60 12.19 -9.75
CA LEU A 25 -30.54 12.97 -9.13
C LEU A 25 -29.95 12.27 -7.91
N LEU A 26 -30.77 11.71 -7.05
CA LEU A 26 -30.32 10.93 -5.87
C LEU A 26 -29.57 9.67 -6.28
N ALA A 27 -30.06 8.95 -7.28
CA ALA A 27 -29.38 7.78 -7.83
C ALA A 27 -28.02 8.16 -8.45
N GLY A 28 -27.94 9.28 -9.16
CA GLY A 28 -26.71 9.79 -9.74
C GLY A 28 -25.65 10.17 -8.71
N ILE A 29 -26.07 10.84 -7.64
CA ILE A 29 -25.17 11.18 -6.51
C ILE A 29 -24.66 9.91 -5.82
N GLY A 30 -25.52 8.93 -5.59
CA GLY A 30 -25.14 7.65 -5.00
C GLY A 30 -24.09 6.91 -5.84
N ALA A 31 -24.27 6.82 -7.14
CA ALA A 31 -23.34 6.18 -8.05
C ALA A 31 -21.98 6.93 -8.10
N ALA A 32 -22.01 8.25 -8.14
CA ALA A 32 -20.80 9.06 -8.16
C ALA A 32 -19.99 8.90 -6.86
N SER A 33 -20.64 8.85 -5.70
CA SER A 33 -19.99 8.64 -4.40
C SER A 33 -19.27 7.29 -4.33
N SER A 34 -19.89 6.23 -4.81
CA SER A 34 -19.29 4.89 -4.84
C SER A 34 -18.01 4.85 -5.69
N GLY A 35 -18.03 5.46 -6.88
CA GLY A 35 -16.86 5.52 -7.74
C GLY A 35 -15.71 6.33 -7.15
N PHE A 36 -16.00 7.37 -6.39
CA PHE A 36 -14.97 8.16 -5.73
C PHE A 36 -14.26 7.37 -4.61
N VAL A 37 -15.01 6.65 -3.79
CA VAL A 37 -14.46 5.79 -2.72
C VAL A 37 -13.61 4.67 -3.30
N GLU A 38 -14.05 4.03 -4.38
CA GLU A 38 -13.31 2.96 -5.05
C GLU A 38 -11.96 3.45 -5.61
N ASN A 39 -11.92 4.65 -6.18
CA ASN A 39 -10.67 5.28 -6.62
C ASN A 39 -9.69 5.54 -5.47
N LEU A 40 -10.18 6.03 -4.32
CA LEU A 40 -9.34 6.26 -3.14
C LEU A 40 -8.75 4.96 -2.60
N ILE A 41 -9.55 3.89 -2.53
CA ILE A 41 -9.09 2.57 -2.08
C ILE A 41 -8.02 2.04 -3.03
N SER A 42 -8.25 2.11 -4.34
CA SER A 42 -7.30 1.64 -5.35
C SER A 42 -5.97 2.40 -5.29
N TYR A 43 -6.01 3.71 -5.05
CA TYR A 43 -4.81 4.52 -4.90
C TYR A 43 -4.02 4.13 -3.64
N SER A 44 -4.69 3.99 -2.51
CA SER A 44 -4.07 3.55 -1.25
C SER A 44 -3.45 2.15 -1.36
N GLU A 45 -4.12 1.23 -2.05
CA GLU A 45 -3.59 -0.11 -2.31
C GLU A 45 -2.34 -0.08 -3.19
N LEU A 46 -2.32 0.78 -4.20
CA LEU A 46 -1.15 0.97 -5.06
C LEU A 46 0.05 1.50 -4.28
N GLU A 47 -0.16 2.51 -3.42
CA GLU A 47 0.90 3.05 -2.56
C GLU A 47 1.42 2.00 -1.56
N SER A 48 0.54 1.20 -0.97
CA SER A 48 0.91 0.10 -0.08
C SER A 48 1.77 -0.95 -0.80
N LYS A 49 1.41 -1.32 -2.02
CA LYS A 49 2.23 -2.24 -2.85
C LYS A 49 3.59 -1.65 -3.19
N LYS A 50 3.68 -0.37 -3.51
CA LYS A 50 4.96 0.31 -3.76
C LYS A 50 5.84 0.32 -2.51
N ALA A 51 5.27 0.62 -1.33
CA ALA A 51 5.98 0.58 -0.06
C ALA A 51 6.49 -0.84 0.24
N LEU A 52 5.68 -1.86 0.00
CA LEU A 52 6.07 -3.26 0.14
C LEU A 52 7.24 -3.62 -0.78
N PHE A 53 7.18 -3.27 -2.07
CA PHE A 53 8.28 -3.52 -3.00
C PHE A 53 9.57 -2.79 -2.60
N ALA A 54 9.47 -1.57 -2.07
CA ALA A 54 10.63 -0.86 -1.56
C ALA A 54 11.24 -1.57 -0.35
N ALA A 55 10.40 -2.04 0.60
CA ALA A 55 10.87 -2.82 1.75
C ALA A 55 11.55 -4.12 1.31
N GLU A 56 10.96 -4.86 0.36
CA GLU A 56 11.58 -6.07 -0.20
C GLU A 56 12.91 -5.78 -0.92
N ALA A 57 12.98 -4.71 -1.70
CA ALA A 57 14.19 -4.32 -2.40
C ALA A 57 15.31 -4.00 -1.40
N GLY A 58 14.99 -3.27 -0.32
CA GLY A 58 15.92 -2.98 0.76
C GLY A 58 16.41 -4.22 1.48
N ALA A 59 15.49 -5.13 1.82
CA ALA A 59 15.85 -6.40 2.46
C ALA A 59 16.76 -7.27 1.56
N LYS A 60 16.48 -7.33 0.25
CA LYS A 60 17.32 -8.06 -0.73
C LYS A 60 18.70 -7.41 -0.90
N ASP A 61 18.79 -6.08 -0.87
CA ASP A 61 20.08 -5.38 -0.93
C ASP A 61 20.91 -5.67 0.32
N ALA A 62 20.30 -5.59 1.52
CA ALA A 62 20.97 -5.95 2.77
C ALA A 62 21.46 -7.40 2.77
N PHE A 63 20.61 -8.32 2.31
CA PHE A 63 20.98 -9.73 2.20
C PHE A 63 22.22 -9.94 1.31
N LYS A 64 22.30 -9.24 0.17
CA LYS A 64 23.47 -9.26 -0.72
C LYS A 64 24.71 -8.67 -0.05
N ARG A 65 24.57 -7.57 0.71
CA ARG A 65 25.69 -6.95 1.45
C ARG A 65 26.24 -7.87 2.51
N ILE A 66 25.34 -8.50 3.30
CA ILE A 66 25.73 -9.51 4.30
C ILE A 66 26.43 -10.71 3.64
N GLY A 67 25.96 -11.16 2.50
CA GLY A 67 26.62 -12.25 1.75
C GLY A 67 28.03 -11.91 1.26
N ARG A 68 28.32 -10.62 1.04
CA ARG A 68 29.69 -10.16 0.67
C ARG A 68 30.55 -9.88 1.90
N ASN A 69 29.96 -9.37 2.97
CA ASN A 69 30.63 -9.04 4.21
C ASN A 69 29.76 -9.43 5.40
N LYS A 70 30.06 -10.56 6.00
CA LYS A 70 29.36 -11.10 7.16
C LYS A 70 29.39 -10.17 8.38
N ASN A 71 30.43 -9.34 8.53
CA ASN A 71 30.57 -8.38 9.63
C ASN A 71 29.80 -7.07 9.41
N CYS A 72 28.95 -7.03 8.37
CA CYS A 72 28.01 -5.97 8.07
C CYS A 72 26.91 -5.92 9.13
N ASN A 73 27.12 -5.18 10.21
CA ASN A 73 26.16 -4.95 11.28
C ASN A 73 26.44 -3.61 12.00
N THR A 74 25.65 -3.31 13.03
CA THR A 74 25.71 -2.07 13.81
C THR A 74 27.02 -1.87 14.59
N ASP A 75 27.80 -2.94 14.79
CA ASP A 75 28.95 -2.94 15.71
C ASP A 75 30.31 -2.81 15.01
N ALA A 76 30.35 -2.89 13.69
CA ALA A 76 31.59 -2.78 12.90
C ALA A 76 31.61 -1.49 12.08
N PRO A 77 32.76 -1.06 11.52
CA PRO A 77 32.78 0.21 10.80
C PRO A 77 31.74 0.22 9.67
N ILE A 78 30.66 0.68 10.03
CA ILE A 78 29.55 1.48 9.52
C ILE A 78 29.11 1.28 8.05
N THR A 79 29.33 0.19 7.40
CA THR A 79 28.88 0.09 5.99
C THR A 79 27.48 -0.48 5.79
N CYS A 80 26.86 -1.02 6.85
CA CYS A 80 25.56 -1.66 6.71
C CYS A 80 24.63 -1.54 7.92
N ALA A 81 25.02 -0.84 8.96
CA ALA A 81 24.25 -0.78 10.20
C ALA A 81 22.86 -0.18 10.01
N SER A 82 22.81 0.94 9.34
CA SER A 82 21.57 1.61 8.92
C SER A 82 21.89 2.44 7.69
N TYR A 83 21.08 2.28 6.66
CA TYR A 83 21.19 3.04 5.42
C TYR A 83 19.84 3.08 4.72
N SER A 84 19.71 3.99 3.76
CA SER A 84 18.49 4.12 2.95
C SER A 84 18.82 3.99 1.48
N ILE A 85 17.88 3.44 0.72
CA ILE A 85 17.93 3.36 -0.74
C ILE A 85 16.65 3.92 -1.34
N GLY A 86 16.76 4.60 -2.47
CA GLY A 86 15.61 5.02 -3.28
C GLY A 86 15.16 3.88 -4.18
N VAL A 87 13.88 3.62 -4.25
CA VAL A 87 13.25 2.60 -5.12
C VAL A 87 12.08 3.26 -5.85
N GLY A 88 12.35 3.85 -7.00
CA GLY A 88 11.39 4.67 -7.72
C GLY A 88 11.01 5.92 -6.93
N ASP A 89 9.72 6.08 -6.65
CA ASP A 89 9.15 7.14 -5.81
C ASP A 89 9.07 6.78 -4.31
N ALA A 90 9.52 5.57 -3.95
CA ALA A 90 9.57 5.06 -2.59
C ALA A 90 10.99 5.15 -2.01
N THR A 91 11.08 5.14 -0.69
CA THR A 91 12.36 5.04 0.04
C THR A 91 12.32 3.80 0.92
N SER A 92 13.40 3.02 0.91
CA SER A 92 13.59 1.93 1.87
C SER A 92 14.68 2.30 2.86
N THR A 93 14.36 2.19 4.14
CA THR A 93 15.31 2.34 5.25
C THR A 93 15.61 0.97 5.83
N ILE A 94 16.87 0.61 5.88
CA ILE A 94 17.33 -0.72 6.25
C ILE A 94 18.20 -0.65 7.50
N THR A 95 17.96 -1.56 8.43
CA THR A 95 18.80 -1.76 9.63
C THR A 95 19.19 -3.22 9.71
N VAL A 96 20.48 -3.47 9.91
CA VAL A 96 21.03 -4.82 10.10
C VAL A 96 21.59 -4.94 11.50
N SER A 97 21.18 -5.95 12.25
CA SER A 97 21.61 -6.22 13.62
C SER A 97 21.95 -7.70 13.81
N GLY A 98 22.57 -8.02 14.94
CA GLY A 98 22.91 -9.38 15.35
C GLY A 98 24.37 -9.78 15.11
N GLY A 99 24.81 -10.83 15.78
CA GLY A 99 26.15 -11.41 15.72
C GLY A 99 26.30 -12.48 14.63
N ASN A 100 26.36 -13.76 15.03
CA ASN A 100 26.43 -14.89 14.08
C ASN A 100 25.16 -15.03 13.26
N ASN A 101 23.99 -14.81 13.86
CA ASN A 101 22.74 -14.68 13.11
C ASN A 101 22.44 -13.20 12.89
N LYS A 102 21.90 -12.85 11.74
CA LYS A 102 21.59 -11.47 11.38
C LYS A 102 20.07 -11.28 11.28
N THR A 103 19.62 -10.15 11.79
CA THR A 103 18.27 -9.67 11.60
C THR A 103 18.32 -8.42 10.73
N ILE A 104 17.67 -8.46 9.60
CA ILE A 104 17.48 -7.33 8.68
C ILE A 104 16.08 -6.80 8.95
N LEU A 105 15.96 -5.53 9.29
CA LEU A 105 14.71 -4.81 9.32
C LEU A 105 14.72 -3.81 8.18
N SER A 106 13.77 -3.94 7.27
CA SER A 106 13.60 -3.06 6.12
C SER A 106 12.23 -2.41 6.16
N SER A 107 12.21 -1.07 6.14
CA SER A 107 11.00 -0.26 6.11
C SER A 107 10.92 0.45 4.78
N GLY A 108 9.90 0.15 3.99
CA GLY A 108 9.58 0.85 2.74
C GLY A 108 8.50 1.90 2.97
N GLN A 109 8.73 3.11 2.48
CA GLN A 109 7.83 4.25 2.67
C GLN A 109 7.49 4.92 1.34
N VAL A 110 6.19 5.18 1.14
CA VAL A 110 5.63 6.02 0.07
C VAL A 110 4.62 6.98 0.68
N GLY A 111 4.89 8.28 0.59
CA GLY A 111 4.03 9.27 1.24
C GLY A 111 3.89 9.01 2.74
N SER A 112 2.68 8.75 3.20
CA SER A 112 2.35 8.41 4.60
C SER A 112 2.28 6.90 4.88
N ILE A 113 2.38 6.07 3.85
CA ILE A 113 2.27 4.62 3.99
C ILE A 113 3.65 4.01 4.23
N GLU A 114 3.76 3.22 5.28
CA GLU A 114 4.96 2.49 5.66
C GLU A 114 4.66 0.99 5.75
N VAL A 115 5.54 0.17 5.15
CA VAL A 115 5.49 -1.29 5.25
C VAL A 115 6.84 -1.79 5.72
N ARG A 116 6.85 -2.69 6.70
CA ARG A 116 8.06 -3.22 7.30
C ARG A 116 8.18 -4.71 7.04
N ILE A 117 9.42 -5.12 6.74
CA ILE A 117 9.79 -6.54 6.57
C ILE A 117 10.97 -6.85 7.47
N GLN A 118 10.86 -7.96 8.19
CA GLN A 118 11.94 -8.54 8.95
C GLN A 118 12.45 -9.79 8.26
N VAL A 119 13.76 -9.89 8.11
CA VAL A 119 14.43 -11.08 7.57
C VAL A 119 15.45 -11.57 8.58
N GLU A 120 15.32 -12.82 8.99
CA GLU A 120 16.30 -13.49 9.84
C GLU A 120 17.18 -14.37 8.96
N VAL A 121 18.49 -14.22 9.12
CA VAL A 121 19.50 -14.91 8.33
C VAL A 121 20.38 -15.73 9.26
N TYR A 122 20.43 -17.02 9.03
CA TYR A 122 21.22 -17.99 9.79
C TYR A 122 22.43 -18.45 8.97
N PHE A 123 23.58 -18.53 9.61
CA PHE A 123 24.84 -18.95 9.00
C PHE A 123 25.36 -20.24 9.61
N ASP A 124 26.02 -21.06 8.78
CA ASP A 124 26.80 -22.21 9.24
C ASP A 124 28.20 -21.81 9.77
N GLN A 125 28.97 -22.80 10.22
CA GLN A 125 30.34 -22.60 10.68
C GLN A 125 31.27 -22.06 9.58
N ASN A 126 30.93 -22.27 8.31
CA ASN A 126 31.68 -21.80 7.14
C ASN A 126 31.18 -20.44 6.63
N ASN A 127 30.29 -19.77 7.38
CA ASN A 127 29.69 -18.48 7.02
C ASN A 127 28.79 -18.52 5.78
N LYS A 128 28.28 -19.69 5.45
CA LYS A 128 27.28 -19.85 4.39
C LYS A 128 25.89 -19.68 4.98
N VAL A 129 25.02 -19.01 4.25
CA VAL A 129 23.60 -18.90 4.63
C VAL A 129 22.95 -20.28 4.55
N ILE A 130 22.41 -20.76 5.67
CA ILE A 130 21.72 -22.05 5.77
C ILE A 130 20.21 -21.87 5.62
N GLN A 131 19.69 -20.78 6.22
CA GLN A 131 18.27 -20.53 6.27
C GLN A 131 18.01 -19.02 6.29
N SER A 132 16.94 -18.58 5.66
CA SER A 132 16.38 -17.24 5.83
C SER A 132 14.88 -17.33 6.05
N SER A 133 14.37 -16.56 6.98
CA SER A 133 12.94 -16.43 7.28
C SER A 133 12.51 -15.00 7.01
N TRP A 134 11.41 -14.83 6.29
CA TRP A 134 10.85 -13.54 5.93
C TRP A 134 9.50 -13.35 6.61
N LYS A 135 9.32 -12.21 7.26
CA LYS A 135 8.07 -11.85 7.93
C LYS A 135 7.75 -10.39 7.65
N GLN A 136 6.54 -10.12 7.19
CA GLN A 136 6.00 -8.77 7.16
C GLN A 136 5.54 -8.42 8.59
N LEU A 137 5.88 -7.22 9.04
CA LEU A 137 5.46 -6.68 10.33
C LEU A 137 4.25 -5.77 10.08
N GLU A 138 3.25 -5.89 10.90
CA GLU A 138 2.08 -5.00 10.93
C GLU A 138 2.40 -3.70 11.67
#